data_3fac81f27b976e35ac81e045288a79d4
#
_entry.id   3fac81f27b976e35ac81e045288a79d4
#
_cell.length_a   1.000
_cell.length_b   1.000
_cell.length_c   1.000
_cell.angle_alpha   90.00
_cell.angle_beta   90.00
_cell.angle_gamma   90.00
#
_symmetry.space_group_name_H-M   'P 1'
#
loop_
_entity.id
_entity.type
_entity.pdbx_description
1 polymer ?
#
loop_
_entity_poly.entity_id
_entity_poly.type
_entity_poly.pdbx_seq_one_letter_code
_entity_poly.pdbx_strand_id
1 'polypeptide(L)'
;MNSRHNAIPDAAKPDVCQPTGSAELAMLDIYLPMMKSAAIISAGRLGLFEALAGGPLTLAALAEKIQASPQGTGFLADFLVTVGYLEKQSEQPDERYANSASTQRWFTSAGQVDYTPGLLWTLEAWPMMGDLTAAVRRGSPEQTLWQTMETKPQLGQTFSAYMDAFAQDLDTDLLAHIPISPEHHRLLDLGGSHGMHSIRFCQRYPQLSALIVDLPSALTETAETIARHQLSERIHVSPGELLVHDWNGQHDVVFYLSVAHNHFAEENQQAIQQIFDALNPGGLLVIHEYLADTPNNAFMAAFRLTLLYETGTQTYRYADYIGWLEAAGFESIKRINLNPLEKGSLILATRPR
;
A
#
# COMPACT_ATOMS: atom_id res chain seq x y z
N MET A 1 -40.44 22.57 -22.44
CA MET A 1 -39.66 23.58 -21.71
C MET A 1 -38.49 22.86 -21.07
N ASN A 2 -37.30 22.90 -21.71
CA ASN A 2 -36.08 22.23 -21.29
C ASN A 2 -35.36 23.11 -20.27
N SER A 3 -35.27 22.68 -19.02
CA SER A 3 -34.35 23.23 -18.04
C SER A 3 -32.99 22.53 -18.17
N ARG A 4 -32.07 23.16 -18.91
CA ARG A 4 -30.66 22.79 -18.92
C ARG A 4 -30.06 23.17 -17.56
N HIS A 5 -29.74 22.19 -16.75
CA HIS A 5 -28.82 22.38 -15.63
C HIS A 5 -27.41 22.64 -16.23
N ASN A 6 -26.99 23.88 -16.14
CA ASN A 6 -25.57 24.23 -16.36
C ASN A 6 -24.76 23.64 -15.19
N ALA A 7 -24.11 22.49 -15.42
CA ALA A 7 -23.04 22.03 -14.57
C ALA A 7 -21.89 23.04 -14.73
N ILE A 8 -21.50 23.68 -13.64
CA ILE A 8 -20.27 24.49 -13.56
C ILE A 8 -19.13 23.52 -13.82
N PRO A 9 -18.23 23.78 -14.79
CA PRO A 9 -17.07 22.92 -14.99
C PRO A 9 -16.24 22.90 -13.71
N ASP A 10 -15.98 21.70 -13.22
CA ASP A 10 -15.04 21.45 -12.12
C ASP A 10 -13.72 22.13 -12.51
N ALA A 11 -13.39 23.22 -11.82
CA ALA A 11 -12.13 23.91 -12.04
C ALA A 11 -11.04 22.89 -11.69
N ALA A 12 -10.29 22.45 -12.69
CA ALA A 12 -9.21 21.49 -12.53
C ALA A 12 -8.34 21.96 -11.36
N LYS A 13 -8.33 21.18 -10.27
CA LYS A 13 -7.46 21.45 -9.14
C LYS A 13 -6.03 21.51 -9.70
N PRO A 14 -5.21 22.52 -9.35
CA PRO A 14 -3.87 22.63 -9.87
C PRO A 14 -3.13 21.32 -9.58
N ASP A 15 -2.59 20.69 -10.61
CA ASP A 15 -1.73 19.53 -10.47
C ASP A 15 -0.49 19.94 -9.70
N VAL A 16 -0.44 19.60 -8.41
CA VAL A 16 0.65 19.97 -7.48
C VAL A 16 1.99 19.38 -7.91
N CYS A 17 2.00 18.48 -8.90
CA CYS A 17 3.21 17.87 -9.44
C CYS A 17 3.76 18.59 -10.67
N GLN A 18 3.07 19.60 -11.20
CA GLN A 18 3.57 20.37 -12.35
C GLN A 18 4.27 21.65 -11.88
N PRO A 19 5.48 21.96 -12.41
CA PRO A 19 6.14 23.23 -12.13
C PRO A 19 5.24 24.39 -12.52
N THR A 20 5.16 25.43 -11.69
CA THR A 20 4.33 26.61 -11.93
C THR A 20 4.74 27.41 -13.17
N GLY A 21 5.91 27.11 -13.74
CA GLY A 21 6.45 27.79 -14.94
C GLY A 21 6.92 29.21 -14.71
N SER A 22 6.81 29.75 -13.50
CA SER A 22 7.26 31.11 -13.12
C SER A 22 8.46 30.99 -12.18
N ALA A 23 9.55 31.69 -12.51
CA ALA A 23 10.75 31.74 -11.68
C ALA A 23 10.48 32.31 -10.27
N GLU A 24 9.50 33.21 -10.13
CA GLU A 24 9.10 33.79 -8.86
C GLU A 24 8.37 32.77 -7.95
N LEU A 25 7.74 31.77 -8.55
CA LEU A 25 6.99 30.73 -7.84
C LEU A 25 7.78 29.41 -7.65
N ALA A 26 9.00 29.30 -8.22
CA ALA A 26 9.81 28.07 -8.13
C ALA A 26 10.08 27.64 -6.68
N MET A 27 10.25 28.58 -5.76
CA MET A 27 10.40 28.27 -4.33
C MET A 27 9.11 27.69 -3.73
N LEU A 28 7.94 28.06 -4.24
CA LEU A 28 6.65 27.54 -3.79
C LEU A 28 6.43 26.09 -4.25
N ASP A 29 7.03 25.69 -5.38
CA ASP A 29 6.99 24.30 -5.88
C ASP A 29 7.69 23.31 -4.92
N ILE A 30 8.59 23.80 -4.07
CA ILE A 30 9.22 23.01 -3.01
C ILE A 30 8.48 23.20 -1.68
N TYR A 31 8.22 24.44 -1.29
CA TYR A 31 7.68 24.78 0.03
C TYR A 31 6.25 24.27 0.22
N LEU A 32 5.35 24.50 -0.75
CA LEU A 32 3.95 24.12 -0.60
C LEU A 32 3.73 22.61 -0.55
N PRO A 33 4.35 21.77 -1.40
CA PRO A 33 4.26 20.31 -1.27
C PRO A 33 4.81 19.80 0.07
N MET A 34 5.93 20.35 0.56
CA MET A 34 6.48 20.00 1.88
C MET A 34 5.49 20.33 2.99
N MET A 35 4.94 21.56 3.00
CA MET A 35 3.96 21.99 4.00
C MET A 35 2.67 21.17 3.92
N LYS A 36 2.22 20.83 2.72
CA LYS A 36 1.04 19.97 2.52
C LYS A 36 1.26 18.60 3.15
N SER A 37 2.37 17.94 2.85
CA SER A 37 2.71 16.64 3.42
C SER A 37 2.81 16.71 4.95
N ALA A 38 3.54 17.69 5.48
CA ALA A 38 3.69 17.89 6.92
C ALA A 38 2.35 18.15 7.63
N ALA A 39 1.46 18.93 7.04
CA ALA A 39 0.13 19.23 7.60
C ALA A 39 -0.77 17.99 7.63
N ILE A 40 -0.80 17.20 6.55
CA ILE A 40 -1.61 15.97 6.47
C ILE A 40 -1.12 14.95 7.49
N ILE A 41 0.20 14.72 7.55
CA ILE A 41 0.82 13.80 8.53
C ILE A 41 0.52 14.27 9.97
N SER A 42 0.66 15.57 10.24
CA SER A 42 0.36 16.13 11.58
C SER A 42 -1.11 15.96 11.95
N ALA A 43 -2.03 16.16 11.00
CA ALA A 43 -3.45 15.95 11.21
C ALA A 43 -3.76 14.48 11.54
N GLY A 44 -3.17 13.54 10.83
CA GLY A 44 -3.29 12.11 11.13
C GLY A 44 -2.77 11.77 12.53
N ARG A 45 -1.57 12.25 12.90
CA ARG A 45 -0.99 12.04 14.24
C ARG A 45 -1.81 12.62 15.39
N LEU A 46 -2.43 13.76 15.17
CA LEU A 46 -3.31 14.40 16.16
C LEU A 46 -4.70 13.74 16.22
N GLY A 47 -5.01 12.79 15.32
CA GLY A 47 -6.35 12.22 15.20
C GLY A 47 -7.39 13.23 14.73
N LEU A 48 -6.99 14.28 14.01
CA LEU A 48 -7.87 15.37 13.59
C LEU A 48 -8.98 14.87 12.65
N PHE A 49 -8.65 14.02 11.70
CA PHE A 49 -9.62 13.45 10.76
C PHE A 49 -10.62 12.55 11.47
N GLU A 50 -10.16 11.70 12.39
CA GLU A 50 -11.03 10.84 13.21
C GLU A 50 -11.88 11.67 14.18
N ALA A 51 -11.35 12.77 14.72
CA ALA A 51 -12.12 13.69 15.54
C ALA A 51 -13.34 14.27 14.82
N LEU A 52 -13.23 14.46 13.50
CA LEU A 52 -14.29 14.98 12.62
C LEU A 52 -15.16 13.88 11.99
N ALA A 53 -14.86 12.59 12.20
CA ALA A 53 -15.59 11.48 11.59
C ALA A 53 -17.10 11.47 11.94
N GLY A 54 -17.45 11.93 13.15
CA GLY A 54 -18.82 12.02 13.64
C GLY A 54 -19.59 13.27 13.20
N GLY A 55 -18.96 14.18 12.45
CA GLY A 55 -19.58 15.40 11.94
C GLY A 55 -18.80 16.69 12.25
N PRO A 56 -19.33 17.84 11.80
CA PRO A 56 -18.65 19.13 11.91
C PRO A 56 -18.46 19.60 13.37
N LEU A 57 -17.28 20.13 13.70
CA LEU A 57 -16.94 20.71 15.00
C LEU A 57 -16.53 22.17 14.87
N THR A 58 -16.84 22.97 15.91
CA THR A 58 -16.24 24.32 16.06
C THR A 58 -14.74 24.20 16.31
N LEU A 59 -13.97 25.26 16.04
CA LEU A 59 -12.54 25.29 16.32
C LEU A 59 -12.22 24.91 17.78
N ALA A 60 -12.98 25.45 18.73
CA ALA A 60 -12.76 25.17 20.16
C ALA A 60 -12.98 23.69 20.49
N ALA A 61 -14.10 23.09 20.00
CA ALA A 61 -14.40 21.69 20.22
C ALA A 61 -13.38 20.76 19.53
N LEU A 62 -12.91 21.12 18.33
CA LEU A 62 -11.88 20.35 17.62
C LEU A 62 -10.55 20.40 18.37
N ALA A 63 -10.11 21.58 18.79
CA ALA A 63 -8.87 21.76 19.53
C ALA A 63 -8.88 20.99 20.86
N GLU A 64 -9.99 21.02 21.59
CA GLU A 64 -10.18 20.23 22.81
C GLU A 64 -10.09 18.72 22.52
N LYS A 65 -10.81 18.26 21.51
CA LYS A 65 -10.88 16.83 21.16
C LYS A 65 -9.53 16.24 20.75
N ILE A 66 -8.69 17.01 20.03
CA ILE A 66 -7.34 16.59 19.64
C ILE A 66 -6.25 17.00 20.65
N GLN A 67 -6.63 17.57 21.78
CA GLN A 67 -5.74 18.04 22.86
C GLN A 67 -4.63 18.99 22.35
N ALA A 68 -5.00 19.93 21.50
CA ALA A 68 -4.09 20.90 20.89
C ALA A 68 -4.51 22.37 21.18
N SER A 69 -3.59 23.31 20.96
CA SER A 69 -3.91 24.73 21.13
C SER A 69 -4.93 25.20 20.07
N PRO A 70 -5.93 26.03 20.43
CA PRO A 70 -6.89 26.56 19.45
C PRO A 70 -6.21 27.30 18.27
N GLN A 71 -5.15 28.06 18.55
CA GLN A 71 -4.41 28.78 17.50
C GLN A 71 -3.74 27.82 16.52
N GLY A 72 -3.00 26.81 17.02
CA GLY A 72 -2.34 25.80 16.17
C GLY A 72 -3.34 24.98 15.38
N THR A 73 -4.44 24.53 16.03
CA THR A 73 -5.53 23.82 15.38
C THR A 73 -6.17 24.66 14.26
N GLY A 74 -6.38 25.96 14.50
CA GLY A 74 -6.93 26.87 13.49
C GLY A 74 -6.05 26.98 12.26
N PHE A 75 -4.74 27.23 12.44
CA PHE A 75 -3.80 27.32 11.32
C PHE A 75 -3.72 26.00 10.53
N LEU A 76 -3.67 24.87 11.21
CA LEU A 76 -3.65 23.56 10.57
C LEU A 76 -4.95 23.29 9.79
N ALA A 77 -6.11 23.53 10.41
CA ALA A 77 -7.40 23.28 9.82
C ALA A 77 -7.66 24.21 8.61
N ASP A 78 -7.35 25.51 8.69
CA ASP A 78 -7.49 26.45 7.59
C ASP A 78 -6.58 26.08 6.40
N PHE A 79 -5.37 25.61 6.67
CA PHE A 79 -4.50 25.11 5.61
C PHE A 79 -5.07 23.84 4.97
N LEU A 80 -5.57 22.90 5.77
CA LEU A 80 -6.20 21.66 5.27
C LEU A 80 -7.47 21.95 4.45
N VAL A 81 -8.25 22.99 4.79
CA VAL A 81 -9.35 23.49 3.94
C VAL A 81 -8.82 23.95 2.60
N THR A 82 -7.77 24.78 2.59
CA THR A 82 -7.18 25.32 1.36
C THR A 82 -6.67 24.20 0.42
N VAL A 83 -6.13 23.12 0.97
CA VAL A 83 -5.63 21.98 0.18
C VAL A 83 -6.67 20.86 -0.01
N GLY A 84 -7.93 21.04 0.41
CA GLY A 84 -9.08 20.20 0.10
C GLY A 84 -9.26 18.94 0.95
N TYR A 85 -8.58 18.86 2.11
CA TYR A 85 -8.77 17.77 3.07
C TYR A 85 -9.92 18.05 4.05
N LEU A 86 -10.16 19.31 4.36
CA LEU A 86 -11.30 19.75 5.17
C LEU A 86 -12.20 20.68 4.38
N GLU A 87 -13.41 20.85 4.90
CA GLU A 87 -14.40 21.84 4.48
C GLU A 87 -14.72 22.75 5.64
N LYS A 88 -15.02 24.01 5.34
CA LYS A 88 -15.46 25.01 6.31
C LYS A 88 -16.93 25.32 6.08
N GLN A 89 -17.74 25.08 7.08
CA GLN A 89 -19.18 25.34 7.04
C GLN A 89 -19.49 26.59 7.83
N SER A 90 -20.10 27.57 7.18
CA SER A 90 -20.53 28.81 7.81
C SER A 90 -21.98 28.68 8.30
N GLU A 91 -22.17 28.13 9.50
CA GLU A 91 -23.43 28.22 10.22
C GLU A 91 -23.29 29.31 11.27
N GLN A 92 -24.04 30.40 11.11
CA GLN A 92 -24.03 31.45 12.14
C GLN A 92 -24.61 30.92 13.47
N PRO A 93 -23.99 31.23 14.65
CA PRO A 93 -22.88 32.18 14.82
C PRO A 93 -21.47 31.59 14.71
N ASP A 94 -21.31 30.27 14.57
CA ASP A 94 -20.01 29.59 14.66
C ASP A 94 -19.60 28.90 13.37
N GLU A 95 -18.39 29.20 12.90
CA GLU A 95 -17.75 28.42 11.82
C GLU A 95 -17.40 27.02 12.32
N ARG A 96 -17.63 26.01 11.47
CA ARG A 96 -17.33 24.60 11.77
C ARG A 96 -16.44 24.01 10.71
N TYR A 97 -15.54 23.12 11.12
CA TYR A 97 -14.73 22.30 10.24
C TYR A 97 -15.33 20.92 10.11
N ALA A 98 -15.28 20.37 8.91
CA ALA A 98 -15.70 19.00 8.58
C ALA A 98 -14.65 18.32 7.71
N ASN A 99 -14.58 17.01 7.73
CA ASN A 99 -13.83 16.26 6.72
C ASN A 99 -14.42 16.51 5.33
N SER A 100 -13.58 16.64 4.29
CA SER A 100 -14.06 16.50 2.93
C SER A 100 -14.55 15.07 2.68
N ALA A 101 -15.37 14.86 1.66
CA ALA A 101 -15.88 13.53 1.33
C ALA A 101 -14.74 12.52 1.10
N SER A 102 -13.64 12.95 0.47
CA SER A 102 -12.45 12.13 0.27
C SER A 102 -11.76 11.79 1.60
N THR A 103 -11.56 12.78 2.48
CA THR A 103 -10.95 12.56 3.80
C THR A 103 -11.80 11.63 4.67
N GLN A 104 -13.12 11.83 4.69
CA GLN A 104 -14.05 10.96 5.41
C GLN A 104 -13.96 9.51 4.94
N ARG A 105 -13.78 9.30 3.64
CA ARG A 105 -13.70 7.97 3.03
C ARG A 105 -12.38 7.26 3.32
N TRP A 106 -11.26 7.99 3.35
CA TRP A 106 -9.91 7.39 3.29
C TRP A 106 -9.07 7.56 4.56
N PHE A 107 -9.49 8.42 5.50
CA PHE A 107 -8.70 8.74 6.69
C PHE A 107 -9.50 8.69 7.99
N THR A 108 -10.57 7.90 8.01
CA THR A 108 -11.37 7.68 9.22
C THR A 108 -11.75 6.21 9.36
N SER A 109 -11.92 5.75 10.58
CA SER A 109 -12.37 4.38 10.89
C SER A 109 -13.80 4.09 10.40
N ALA A 110 -14.61 5.13 10.18
CA ALA A 110 -15.96 5.05 9.61
C ALA A 110 -15.96 5.06 8.07
N GLY A 111 -14.80 5.19 7.44
CA GLY A 111 -14.62 5.24 6.00
C GLY A 111 -14.62 3.88 5.33
N GLN A 112 -14.29 3.87 4.04
CA GLN A 112 -14.13 2.62 3.27
C GLN A 112 -12.85 1.90 3.62
N VAL A 113 -11.75 2.64 3.76
CA VAL A 113 -10.42 2.18 4.17
C VAL A 113 -9.80 3.29 5.01
N ASP A 114 -9.15 2.94 6.09
CA ASP A 114 -8.39 3.90 6.89
C ASP A 114 -6.92 3.90 6.48
N TYR A 115 -6.51 4.90 5.70
CA TYR A 115 -5.11 5.11 5.31
C TYR A 115 -4.29 5.91 6.35
N THR A 116 -4.82 6.17 7.55
CA THR A 116 -4.05 6.83 8.63
C THR A 116 -2.72 6.11 8.93
N PRO A 117 -2.63 4.77 8.94
CA PRO A 117 -1.35 4.08 9.08
C PRO A 117 -0.32 4.49 8.01
N GLY A 118 -0.76 4.75 6.76
CA GLY A 118 0.11 5.25 5.70
C GLY A 118 0.69 6.63 5.98
N LEU A 119 -0.06 7.52 6.64
CA LEU A 119 0.46 8.81 7.08
C LEU A 119 1.54 8.64 8.16
N LEU A 120 1.35 7.71 9.07
CA LEU A 120 2.33 7.40 10.12
C LEU A 120 3.58 6.74 9.51
N TRP A 121 3.41 5.82 8.57
CA TRP A 121 4.52 5.25 7.81
C TRP A 121 5.33 6.33 7.08
N THR A 122 4.69 7.28 6.41
CA THR A 122 5.37 8.35 5.69
C THR A 122 6.26 9.18 6.63
N LEU A 123 5.87 9.37 7.90
CA LEU A 123 6.69 10.04 8.89
C LEU A 123 7.95 9.24 9.23
N GLU A 124 7.82 7.93 9.41
CA GLU A 124 8.96 7.04 9.68
C GLU A 124 9.89 6.93 8.47
N ALA A 125 9.35 6.93 7.25
CA ALA A 125 10.10 6.91 6.01
C ALA A 125 10.80 8.24 5.68
N TRP A 126 10.36 9.36 6.26
CA TRP A 126 10.91 10.71 5.97
C TRP A 126 12.43 10.83 6.12
N PRO A 127 13.08 10.28 7.17
CA PRO A 127 14.54 10.30 7.28
C PRO A 127 15.23 9.54 6.15
N MET A 128 14.65 8.44 5.66
CA MET A 128 15.19 7.67 4.53
C MET A 128 15.12 8.47 3.23
N MET A 129 14.01 9.19 2.99
CA MET A 129 13.91 10.12 1.85
C MET A 129 14.95 11.24 1.93
N GLY A 130 15.36 11.66 3.13
CA GLY A 130 16.42 12.64 3.36
C GLY A 130 17.78 12.18 2.81
N ASP A 131 18.04 10.88 2.74
CA ASP A 131 19.27 10.30 2.17
C ASP A 131 19.19 10.02 0.65
N LEU A 132 18.11 10.40 -0.02
CA LEU A 132 17.91 10.14 -1.45
C LEU A 132 19.10 10.59 -2.30
N THR A 133 19.74 11.74 -1.97
CA THR A 133 20.92 12.22 -2.71
C THR A 133 22.07 11.23 -2.66
N ALA A 134 22.31 10.63 -1.50
CA ALA A 134 23.37 9.63 -1.34
C ALA A 134 22.98 8.32 -2.02
N ALA A 135 21.71 7.90 -1.93
CA ALA A 135 21.21 6.73 -2.65
C ALA A 135 21.34 6.88 -4.17
N VAL A 136 21.01 8.04 -4.73
CA VAL A 136 21.20 8.32 -6.16
C VAL A 136 22.68 8.23 -6.58
N ARG A 137 23.61 8.71 -5.75
CA ARG A 137 25.05 8.63 -6.05
C ARG A 137 25.60 7.21 -5.99
N ARG A 138 25.12 6.40 -5.05
CA ARG A 138 25.57 5.00 -4.85
C ARG A 138 24.85 4.01 -5.76
N GLY A 139 23.62 4.33 -6.18
CA GLY A 139 22.70 3.38 -6.82
C GLY A 139 21.97 2.47 -5.83
N SER A 140 22.11 2.69 -4.52
CA SER A 140 21.51 1.88 -3.45
C SER A 140 21.45 2.66 -2.13
N PRO A 141 20.61 2.27 -1.14
CA PRO A 141 20.68 2.80 0.22
C PRO A 141 21.98 2.36 0.91
N GLU A 142 22.32 2.99 2.03
CA GLU A 142 23.40 2.53 2.92
C GLU A 142 22.98 1.28 3.69
N GLN A 143 21.75 1.29 4.18
CA GLN A 143 21.07 0.14 4.79
C GLN A 143 19.70 0.01 4.14
N THR A 144 19.33 -1.23 3.82
CA THR A 144 17.99 -1.48 3.28
C THR A 144 16.91 -1.26 4.35
N LEU A 145 15.68 -1.06 3.90
CA LEU A 145 14.52 -1.00 4.78
C LEU A 145 14.45 -2.21 5.72
N TRP A 146 14.69 -3.41 5.17
CA TRP A 146 14.65 -4.67 5.92
C TRP A 146 15.71 -4.72 7.01
N GLN A 147 16.96 -4.36 6.72
CA GLN A 147 18.04 -4.24 7.71
C GLN A 147 17.71 -3.19 8.78
N THR A 148 17.05 -2.10 8.40
CA THR A 148 16.63 -1.07 9.35
C THR A 148 15.54 -1.59 10.28
N MET A 149 14.59 -2.39 9.78
CA MET A 149 13.51 -3.00 10.57
C MET A 149 14.03 -4.02 11.58
N GLU A 150 15.10 -4.75 11.27
CA GLU A 150 15.75 -5.67 12.24
C GLU A 150 16.21 -4.93 13.50
N THR A 151 16.70 -3.71 13.35
CA THR A 151 17.18 -2.88 14.47
C THR A 151 16.09 -2.00 15.10
N LYS A 152 14.97 -1.78 14.39
CA LYS A 152 13.83 -0.94 14.79
C LYS A 152 12.50 -1.68 14.57
N PRO A 153 12.12 -2.63 15.42
CA PRO A 153 10.91 -3.45 15.24
C PRO A 153 9.62 -2.65 15.06
N GLN A 154 9.51 -1.46 15.71
CA GLN A 154 8.35 -0.57 15.58
C GLN A 154 8.14 -0.12 14.13
N LEU A 155 9.24 0.02 13.34
CA LEU A 155 9.16 0.37 11.93
C LEU A 155 8.44 -0.72 11.13
N GLY A 156 8.72 -1.99 11.43
CA GLY A 156 8.03 -3.15 10.83
C GLY A 156 6.54 -3.16 11.13
N GLN A 157 6.14 -2.85 12.37
CA GLN A 157 4.71 -2.75 12.73
C GLN A 157 3.98 -1.65 11.95
N THR A 158 4.57 -0.45 11.89
CA THR A 158 3.99 0.69 11.15
C THR A 158 3.91 0.38 9.65
N PHE A 159 4.93 -0.27 9.09
CA PHE A 159 4.93 -0.71 7.70
C PHE A 159 3.85 -1.75 7.43
N SER A 160 3.73 -2.78 8.28
CA SER A 160 2.70 -3.82 8.15
C SER A 160 1.28 -3.23 8.20
N ALA A 161 1.02 -2.28 9.11
CA ALA A 161 -0.26 -1.58 9.20
C ALA A 161 -0.54 -0.72 7.95
N TYR A 162 0.49 -0.11 7.37
CA TYR A 162 0.39 0.61 6.10
C TYR A 162 0.06 -0.33 4.93
N MET A 163 0.72 -1.48 4.85
CA MET A 163 0.44 -2.49 3.83
C MET A 163 -0.96 -3.10 3.98
N ASP A 164 -1.46 -3.29 5.21
CA ASP A 164 -2.84 -3.71 5.45
C ASP A 164 -3.87 -2.73 4.86
N ALA A 165 -3.66 -1.43 5.02
CA ALA A 165 -4.54 -0.43 4.42
C ALA A 165 -4.56 -0.51 2.88
N PHE A 166 -3.41 -0.78 2.25
CA PHE A 166 -3.35 -1.05 0.80
C PHE A 166 -4.06 -2.34 0.40
N ALA A 167 -3.88 -3.41 1.17
CA ALA A 167 -4.49 -4.70 0.92
C ALA A 167 -6.02 -4.60 0.87
N GLN A 168 -6.63 -3.81 1.76
CA GLN A 168 -8.09 -3.64 1.81
C GLN A 168 -8.67 -3.08 0.51
N ASP A 169 -7.95 -2.19 -0.19
CA ASP A 169 -8.38 -1.66 -1.49
C ASP A 169 -8.13 -2.66 -2.63
N LEU A 170 -7.07 -3.47 -2.52
CA LEU A 170 -6.67 -4.45 -3.53
C LEU A 170 -7.48 -5.75 -3.46
N ASP A 171 -7.90 -6.20 -2.28
CA ASP A 171 -8.54 -7.50 -2.05
C ASP A 171 -9.76 -7.76 -2.96
N THR A 172 -10.57 -6.75 -3.23
CA THR A 172 -11.72 -6.87 -4.12
C THR A 172 -11.30 -7.25 -5.54
N ASP A 173 -10.22 -6.65 -6.05
CA ASP A 173 -9.70 -6.94 -7.37
C ASP A 173 -9.04 -8.33 -7.42
N LEU A 174 -8.30 -8.70 -6.37
CA LEU A 174 -7.69 -10.03 -6.25
C LEU A 174 -8.77 -11.12 -6.26
N LEU A 175 -9.80 -10.99 -5.42
CA LEU A 175 -10.91 -11.95 -5.35
C LEU A 175 -11.70 -12.07 -6.67
N ALA A 176 -11.78 -10.98 -7.45
CA ALA A 176 -12.48 -10.98 -8.72
C ALA A 176 -11.69 -11.66 -9.85
N HIS A 177 -10.35 -11.66 -9.77
CA HIS A 177 -9.49 -12.07 -10.89
C HIS A 177 -8.71 -13.35 -10.65
N ILE A 178 -8.52 -13.79 -9.39
CA ILE A 178 -7.77 -15.00 -9.07
C ILE A 178 -8.72 -16.20 -9.02
N PRO A 179 -8.56 -17.18 -9.94
CA PRO A 179 -9.45 -18.33 -10.01
C PRO A 179 -9.04 -19.40 -8.99
N ILE A 180 -9.74 -19.48 -7.86
CA ILE A 180 -9.57 -20.56 -6.89
C ILE A 180 -10.53 -21.70 -7.25
N SER A 181 -9.97 -22.87 -7.56
CA SER A 181 -10.72 -24.10 -7.82
C SER A 181 -11.21 -24.76 -6.50
N PRO A 182 -12.31 -25.51 -6.51
CA PRO A 182 -12.70 -26.36 -5.38
C PRO A 182 -11.64 -27.39 -4.96
N GLU A 183 -10.72 -27.72 -5.87
CA GLU A 183 -9.60 -28.65 -5.61
C GLU A 183 -8.41 -27.97 -4.95
N HIS A 184 -8.39 -26.63 -4.87
CA HIS A 184 -7.35 -25.88 -4.18
C HIS A 184 -7.63 -25.85 -2.68
N HIS A 185 -6.73 -26.43 -1.88
CA HIS A 185 -6.83 -26.54 -0.44
C HIS A 185 -5.70 -25.83 0.31
N ARG A 186 -4.53 -25.65 -0.32
CA ARG A 186 -3.33 -25.13 0.32
C ARG A 186 -2.78 -23.90 -0.41
N LEU A 187 -2.89 -22.76 0.25
CA LEU A 187 -2.30 -21.49 -0.16
C LEU A 187 -0.97 -21.28 0.56
N LEU A 188 0.07 -20.91 -0.17
CA LEU A 188 1.31 -20.34 0.36
C LEU A 188 1.31 -18.84 0.03
N ASP A 189 1.47 -18.00 1.03
CA ASP A 189 1.49 -16.53 0.91
C ASP A 189 2.90 -16.03 1.27
N LEU A 190 3.69 -15.76 0.25
CA LEU A 190 5.08 -15.35 0.38
C LEU A 190 5.18 -13.83 0.49
N GLY A 191 5.73 -13.34 1.61
CA GLY A 191 5.74 -11.93 1.95
C GLY A 191 4.36 -11.42 2.39
N GLY A 192 3.54 -12.29 2.99
CA GLY A 192 2.14 -12.00 3.31
C GLY A 192 1.91 -11.07 4.52
N SER A 193 2.96 -10.66 5.22
CA SER A 193 3.00 -9.63 6.28
C SER A 193 1.75 -9.63 7.17
N HIS A 194 0.85 -8.65 7.00
CA HIS A 194 -0.40 -8.44 7.73
C HIS A 194 -1.41 -9.59 7.64
N GLY A 195 -1.29 -10.52 6.67
CA GLY A 195 -2.11 -11.71 6.48
C GLY A 195 -3.49 -11.47 5.87
N MET A 196 -3.88 -10.24 5.52
CA MET A 196 -5.24 -9.94 5.09
C MET A 196 -5.63 -10.60 3.77
N HIS A 197 -4.71 -10.72 2.80
CA HIS A 197 -4.99 -11.44 1.56
C HIS A 197 -5.35 -12.90 1.86
N SER A 198 -4.54 -13.61 2.63
CA SER A 198 -4.81 -14.98 3.08
C SER A 198 -6.12 -15.09 3.85
N ILE A 199 -6.41 -14.14 4.75
CA ILE A 199 -7.67 -14.08 5.53
C ILE A 199 -8.87 -13.95 4.58
N ARG A 200 -8.87 -12.99 3.65
CA ARG A 200 -9.98 -12.77 2.71
C ARG A 200 -10.22 -13.98 1.81
N PHE A 201 -9.15 -14.61 1.31
CA PHE A 201 -9.28 -15.82 0.50
C PHE A 201 -9.78 -17.01 1.31
N CYS A 202 -9.30 -17.23 2.53
CA CYS A 202 -9.81 -18.30 3.39
C CYS A 202 -11.25 -18.04 3.85
N GLN A 203 -11.69 -16.81 4.03
CA GLN A 203 -13.09 -16.46 4.28
C GLN A 203 -13.98 -16.79 3.07
N ARG A 204 -13.52 -16.43 1.86
CA ARG A 204 -14.26 -16.63 0.61
C ARG A 204 -14.31 -18.09 0.18
N TYR A 205 -13.26 -18.85 0.47
CA TYR A 205 -13.09 -20.24 0.08
C TYR A 205 -12.89 -21.14 1.33
N PRO A 206 -13.98 -21.72 1.88
CA PRO A 206 -13.92 -22.44 3.15
C PRO A 206 -12.98 -23.66 3.16
N GLN A 207 -12.73 -24.27 2.00
CA GLN A 207 -11.80 -25.40 1.85
C GLN A 207 -10.32 -25.00 1.91
N LEU A 208 -10.01 -23.70 1.78
CA LEU A 208 -8.64 -23.21 1.70
C LEU A 208 -8.03 -23.04 3.09
N SER A 209 -6.81 -23.50 3.26
CA SER A 209 -5.92 -23.17 4.37
C SER A 209 -4.71 -22.40 3.83
N ALA A 210 -4.05 -21.61 4.65
CA ALA A 210 -2.91 -20.81 4.23
C ALA A 210 -1.70 -20.95 5.16
N LEU A 211 -0.52 -20.90 4.58
CA LEU A 211 0.75 -20.68 5.26
C LEU A 211 1.30 -19.33 4.82
N ILE A 212 1.52 -18.42 5.76
CA ILE A 212 2.12 -17.11 5.52
C ILE A 212 3.58 -17.18 5.91
N VAL A 213 4.47 -16.82 4.98
CA VAL A 213 5.92 -16.74 5.22
C VAL A 213 6.36 -15.30 5.06
N ASP A 214 6.99 -14.73 6.08
CA ASP A 214 7.58 -13.39 6.04
C ASP A 214 8.64 -13.22 7.13
N LEU A 215 9.35 -12.11 7.12
CA LEU A 215 10.31 -11.74 8.16
C LEU A 215 9.63 -11.66 9.54
N PRO A 216 10.33 -12.06 10.63
CA PRO A 216 9.75 -12.00 11.97
C PRO A 216 9.18 -10.62 12.35
N SER A 217 9.83 -9.54 11.90
CA SER A 217 9.40 -8.16 12.14
C SER A 217 8.08 -7.80 11.44
N ALA A 218 7.80 -8.40 10.28
CA ALA A 218 6.57 -8.20 9.51
C ALA A 218 5.38 -8.99 10.05
N LEU A 219 5.64 -10.07 10.81
CA LEU A 219 4.61 -10.99 11.34
C LEU A 219 4.18 -10.68 12.78
N THR A 220 4.62 -9.57 13.37
CA THR A 220 4.45 -9.28 14.80
C THR A 220 2.97 -9.30 15.25
N GLU A 221 2.04 -8.81 14.44
CA GLU A 221 0.60 -8.73 14.75
C GLU A 221 -0.26 -9.70 13.92
N THR A 222 0.36 -10.44 13.00
CA THR A 222 -0.35 -11.28 12.03
C THR A 222 -1.15 -12.40 12.70
N ALA A 223 -0.56 -13.06 13.68
CA ALA A 223 -1.24 -14.13 14.42
C ALA A 223 -2.48 -13.61 15.19
N GLU A 224 -2.39 -12.41 15.78
CA GLU A 224 -3.52 -11.78 16.45
C GLU A 224 -4.61 -11.36 15.46
N THR A 225 -4.22 -10.84 14.30
CA THR A 225 -5.14 -10.49 13.21
C THR A 225 -5.88 -11.73 12.71
N ILE A 226 -5.20 -12.85 12.49
CA ILE A 226 -5.80 -14.13 12.12
C ILE A 226 -6.81 -14.59 13.19
N ALA A 227 -6.45 -14.48 14.48
CA ALA A 227 -7.31 -14.87 15.59
C ALA A 227 -8.58 -14.00 15.68
N ARG A 228 -8.47 -12.68 15.48
CA ARG A 228 -9.64 -11.78 15.41
C ARG A 228 -10.62 -12.16 14.31
N HIS A 229 -10.14 -12.74 13.22
CA HIS A 229 -10.95 -13.25 12.11
C HIS A 229 -11.39 -14.70 12.28
N GLN A 230 -11.07 -15.36 13.43
CA GLN A 230 -11.45 -16.74 13.75
C GLN A 230 -10.92 -17.79 12.73
N LEU A 231 -9.69 -17.57 12.24
CA LEU A 231 -9.07 -18.42 11.21
C LEU A 231 -7.80 -19.14 11.69
N SER A 232 -7.50 -19.16 13.00
CA SER A 232 -6.27 -19.76 13.56
C SER A 232 -6.12 -21.26 13.26
N GLU A 233 -7.22 -21.99 13.02
CA GLU A 233 -7.17 -23.40 12.63
C GLU A 233 -6.80 -23.62 11.15
N ARG A 234 -6.88 -22.58 10.32
CA ARG A 234 -6.68 -22.68 8.87
C ARG A 234 -5.54 -21.83 8.33
N ILE A 235 -5.11 -20.80 9.07
CA ILE A 235 -4.03 -19.92 8.64
C ILE A 235 -2.92 -19.96 9.67
N HIS A 236 -1.72 -20.30 9.22
CA HIS A 236 -0.53 -20.39 10.05
C HIS A 236 0.53 -19.41 9.56
N VAL A 237 1.40 -18.94 10.45
CA VAL A 237 2.54 -18.09 10.12
C VAL A 237 3.85 -18.86 10.33
N SER A 238 4.82 -18.63 9.44
CA SER A 238 6.15 -19.22 9.51
C SER A 238 7.19 -18.12 9.33
N PRO A 239 7.79 -17.62 10.42
CA PRO A 239 8.78 -16.56 10.32
C PRO A 239 10.05 -17.07 9.63
N GLY A 240 10.49 -16.36 8.59
CA GLY A 240 11.71 -16.71 7.85
C GLY A 240 12.00 -15.77 6.69
N GLU A 241 13.25 -15.75 6.26
CA GLU A 241 13.68 -15.05 5.07
C GLU A 241 13.30 -15.90 3.84
N LEU A 242 12.60 -15.29 2.89
CA LEU A 242 11.87 -15.97 1.82
C LEU A 242 12.75 -16.92 0.98
N LEU A 243 13.96 -16.49 0.58
CA LEU A 243 14.80 -17.25 -0.35
C LEU A 243 15.52 -18.45 0.29
N VAL A 244 15.61 -18.48 1.62
CA VAL A 244 16.33 -19.54 2.35
C VAL A 244 15.42 -20.37 3.26
N HIS A 245 14.17 -19.94 3.46
CA HIS A 245 13.22 -20.62 4.32
C HIS A 245 12.63 -21.86 3.64
N ASP A 246 12.41 -22.94 4.41
CA ASP A 246 11.65 -24.09 3.93
C ASP A 246 10.15 -23.81 4.05
N TRP A 247 9.46 -23.76 2.91
CA TRP A 247 8.03 -23.49 2.83
C TRP A 247 7.13 -24.67 3.15
N ASN A 248 7.69 -25.78 3.61
CA ASN A 248 7.00 -26.97 4.12
C ASN A 248 5.88 -27.53 3.22
N GLY A 249 6.23 -28.44 2.35
CA GLY A 249 5.31 -29.26 1.59
C GLY A 249 4.93 -28.65 0.24
N GLN A 250 3.80 -29.16 -0.28
CA GLN A 250 3.30 -28.76 -1.60
C GLN A 250 2.01 -27.98 -1.48
N HIS A 251 1.84 -26.97 -2.35
CA HIS A 251 0.75 -26.02 -2.33
C HIS A 251 -0.03 -26.05 -3.65
N ASP A 252 -1.29 -25.70 -3.59
CA ASP A 252 -2.15 -25.62 -4.79
C ASP A 252 -2.15 -24.21 -5.39
N VAL A 253 -1.92 -23.21 -4.53
CA VAL A 253 -1.83 -21.79 -4.90
C VAL A 253 -0.66 -21.16 -4.17
N VAL A 254 0.11 -20.34 -4.87
CA VAL A 254 1.15 -19.51 -4.28
C VAL A 254 0.87 -18.05 -4.60
N PHE A 255 0.86 -17.22 -3.58
CA PHE A 255 0.84 -15.76 -3.68
C PHE A 255 2.26 -15.21 -3.55
N TYR A 256 2.63 -14.34 -4.48
CA TYR A 256 3.86 -13.56 -4.50
C TYR A 256 3.46 -12.12 -4.84
N LEU A 257 2.80 -11.46 -3.86
CA LEU A 257 2.07 -10.22 -4.06
C LEU A 257 2.87 -9.01 -3.53
N SER A 258 3.28 -8.12 -4.43
CA SER A 258 4.05 -6.91 -4.09
C SER A 258 5.37 -7.20 -3.36
N VAL A 259 6.05 -8.26 -3.76
CA VAL A 259 7.30 -8.73 -3.15
C VAL A 259 8.46 -8.71 -4.13
N ALA A 260 8.22 -9.06 -5.40
CA ALA A 260 9.27 -9.23 -6.40
C ALA A 260 10.09 -7.95 -6.65
N HIS A 261 9.49 -6.78 -6.51
CA HIS A 261 10.20 -5.51 -6.61
C HIS A 261 11.19 -5.24 -5.46
N ASN A 262 11.18 -6.04 -4.40
CA ASN A 262 12.13 -5.98 -3.29
C ASN A 262 13.37 -6.87 -3.51
N HIS A 263 13.39 -7.66 -4.59
CA HIS A 263 14.44 -8.59 -4.93
C HIS A 263 15.13 -8.22 -6.24
N PHE A 264 16.42 -8.57 -6.36
CA PHE A 264 17.13 -8.47 -7.62
C PHE A 264 16.66 -9.55 -8.61
N ALA A 265 17.04 -9.41 -9.89
CA ALA A 265 16.57 -10.29 -10.94
C ALA A 265 16.93 -11.77 -10.69
N GLU A 266 18.15 -12.03 -10.22
CA GLU A 266 18.64 -13.35 -9.90
C GLU A 266 17.90 -13.98 -8.71
N GLU A 267 17.55 -13.17 -7.71
CA GLU A 267 16.77 -13.58 -6.54
C GLU A 267 15.33 -13.92 -6.94
N ASN A 268 14.72 -13.12 -7.82
CA ASN A 268 13.41 -13.42 -8.38
C ASN A 268 13.38 -14.71 -9.21
N GLN A 269 14.43 -14.98 -9.99
CA GLN A 269 14.58 -16.25 -10.72
C GLN A 269 14.67 -17.43 -9.76
N GLN A 270 15.45 -17.29 -8.69
CA GLN A 270 15.55 -18.31 -7.64
C GLN A 270 14.19 -18.52 -6.95
N ALA A 271 13.51 -17.44 -6.53
CA ALA A 271 12.20 -17.53 -5.89
C ALA A 271 11.15 -18.21 -6.80
N ILE A 272 11.09 -17.83 -8.07
CA ILE A 272 10.16 -18.42 -9.04
C ILE A 272 10.45 -19.92 -9.26
N GLN A 273 11.72 -20.33 -9.30
CA GLN A 273 12.07 -21.75 -9.37
C GLN A 273 11.66 -22.52 -8.12
N GLN A 274 11.88 -21.96 -6.93
CA GLN A 274 11.45 -22.57 -5.66
C GLN A 274 9.92 -22.65 -5.57
N ILE A 275 9.20 -21.62 -6.04
CA ILE A 275 7.74 -21.62 -6.13
C ILE A 275 7.25 -22.73 -7.05
N PHE A 276 7.89 -22.90 -8.22
CA PHE A 276 7.56 -24.00 -9.13
C PHE A 276 7.69 -25.35 -8.46
N ASP A 277 8.77 -25.57 -7.72
CA ASP A 277 9.02 -26.84 -7.03
C ASP A 277 8.04 -27.09 -5.87
N ALA A 278 7.59 -26.02 -5.18
CA ALA A 278 6.63 -26.08 -4.08
C ALA A 278 5.17 -26.23 -4.51
N LEU A 279 4.83 -25.90 -5.76
CA LEU A 279 3.47 -26.07 -6.27
C LEU A 279 3.16 -27.54 -6.61
N ASN A 280 1.92 -27.96 -6.39
CA ASN A 280 1.39 -29.20 -6.93
C ASN A 280 1.28 -29.14 -8.48
N PRO A 281 1.36 -30.26 -9.21
CA PRO A 281 0.99 -30.28 -10.63
C PRO A 281 -0.42 -29.72 -10.86
N GLY A 282 -0.56 -28.76 -11.77
CA GLY A 282 -1.78 -27.97 -11.97
C GLY A 282 -1.98 -26.80 -11.02
N GLY A 283 -1.04 -26.57 -10.10
CA GLY A 283 -1.09 -25.47 -9.13
C GLY A 283 -0.91 -24.09 -9.78
N LEU A 284 -1.41 -23.06 -9.11
CA LEU A 284 -1.49 -21.68 -9.57
C LEU A 284 -0.48 -20.79 -8.85
N LEU A 285 0.37 -20.11 -9.59
CA LEU A 285 1.14 -18.97 -9.11
C LEU A 285 0.41 -17.66 -9.44
N VAL A 286 0.32 -16.79 -8.47
CA VAL A 286 -0.21 -15.43 -8.60
C VAL A 286 0.86 -14.43 -8.18
N ILE A 287 1.27 -13.58 -9.10
CA ILE A 287 2.15 -12.45 -8.85
C ILE A 287 1.34 -11.17 -8.99
N HIS A 288 1.45 -10.27 -8.03
CA HIS A 288 0.97 -8.89 -8.15
C HIS A 288 2.15 -7.94 -8.17
N GLU A 289 2.23 -7.07 -9.20
CA GLU A 289 3.36 -6.14 -9.31
C GLU A 289 3.05 -4.85 -10.08
N TYR A 290 3.86 -3.85 -9.81
CA TYR A 290 3.96 -2.60 -10.54
C TYR A 290 5.02 -2.75 -11.65
N LEU A 291 4.57 -3.06 -12.86
CA LEU A 291 5.47 -3.41 -13.96
C LEU A 291 6.16 -2.20 -14.58
N ALA A 292 7.45 -2.36 -14.94
CA ALA A 292 8.27 -1.29 -15.49
C ALA A 292 7.80 -0.80 -16.87
N ASP A 293 7.05 -1.62 -17.61
CA ASP A 293 6.43 -1.30 -18.91
C ASP A 293 5.01 -0.70 -18.78
N THR A 294 4.51 -0.49 -17.57
CA THR A 294 3.31 0.33 -17.34
C THR A 294 3.60 1.78 -17.74
N PRO A 295 2.66 2.50 -18.39
CA PRO A 295 2.86 3.90 -18.75
C PRO A 295 3.40 4.72 -17.58
N ASN A 296 4.46 5.48 -17.83
CA ASN A 296 5.12 6.26 -16.80
C ASN A 296 4.21 7.41 -16.35
N ASN A 297 3.79 7.39 -15.10
CA ASN A 297 3.08 8.47 -14.43
C ASN A 297 3.85 8.91 -13.17
N ALA A 298 3.37 9.94 -12.50
CA ALA A 298 4.04 10.47 -11.31
C ALA A 298 4.17 9.43 -10.19
N PHE A 299 3.16 8.56 -10.01
CA PHE A 299 3.18 7.49 -9.03
C PHE A 299 4.30 6.48 -9.33
N MET A 300 4.35 5.95 -10.57
CA MET A 300 5.39 4.98 -10.95
C MET A 300 6.80 5.54 -10.88
N ALA A 301 6.97 6.82 -11.25
CA ALA A 301 8.26 7.49 -11.12
C ALA A 301 8.69 7.64 -9.66
N ALA A 302 7.76 8.06 -8.78
CA ALA A 302 8.02 8.17 -7.35
C ALA A 302 8.30 6.79 -6.72
N PHE A 303 7.54 5.76 -7.08
CA PHE A 303 7.72 4.40 -6.58
C PHE A 303 9.12 3.83 -6.91
N ARG A 304 9.64 4.10 -8.11
CA ARG A 304 11.02 3.71 -8.47
C ARG A 304 12.08 4.44 -7.63
N LEU A 305 11.84 5.71 -7.28
CA LEU A 305 12.72 6.42 -6.35
C LEU A 305 12.62 5.84 -4.93
N THR A 306 11.42 5.40 -4.52
CA THR A 306 11.22 4.71 -3.24
C THR A 306 12.05 3.43 -3.19
N LEU A 307 11.96 2.56 -4.19
CA LEU A 307 12.77 1.35 -4.26
C LEU A 307 14.27 1.63 -4.19
N LEU A 308 14.73 2.71 -4.85
CA LEU A 308 16.15 3.09 -4.82
C LEU A 308 16.65 3.40 -3.41
N TYR A 309 15.89 4.13 -2.59
CA TYR A 309 16.34 4.50 -1.24
C TYR A 309 15.91 3.51 -0.15
N GLU A 310 14.96 2.60 -0.41
CA GLU A 310 14.53 1.59 0.54
C GLU A 310 15.31 0.28 0.39
N THR A 311 15.50 -0.18 -0.84
CA THR A 311 16.04 -1.53 -1.11
C THR A 311 17.21 -1.53 -2.09
N GLY A 312 17.35 -0.52 -2.94
CA GLY A 312 18.31 -0.48 -4.04
C GLY A 312 17.88 -1.34 -5.24
N THR A 313 16.64 -1.81 -5.25
CA THR A 313 16.07 -2.68 -6.30
C THR A 313 15.30 -1.86 -7.34
N GLN A 314 14.53 -2.53 -8.18
CA GLN A 314 13.80 -1.90 -9.27
C GLN A 314 12.51 -2.65 -9.62
N THR A 315 11.64 -2.02 -10.41
CA THR A 315 10.53 -2.70 -11.06
C THR A 315 11.00 -3.43 -12.32
N TYR A 316 10.34 -4.54 -12.68
CA TYR A 316 10.66 -5.36 -13.85
C TYR A 316 9.54 -5.26 -14.90
N ARG A 317 9.88 -5.54 -16.16
CA ARG A 317 8.91 -5.58 -17.27
C ARG A 317 8.15 -6.90 -17.29
N TYR A 318 6.97 -6.89 -17.85
CA TYR A 318 6.22 -8.14 -18.03
C TYR A 318 7.01 -9.21 -18.79
N ALA A 319 7.82 -8.82 -19.80
CA ALA A 319 8.68 -9.73 -20.53
C ALA A 319 9.75 -10.41 -19.65
N ASP A 320 10.25 -9.72 -18.62
CA ASP A 320 11.22 -10.28 -17.68
C ASP A 320 10.56 -11.42 -16.88
N TYR A 321 9.33 -11.19 -16.35
CA TYR A 321 8.54 -12.23 -15.66
C TYR A 321 8.22 -13.42 -16.57
N ILE A 322 7.82 -13.20 -17.85
CA ILE A 322 7.61 -14.29 -18.80
C ILE A 322 8.86 -15.14 -18.90
N GLY A 323 10.03 -14.53 -19.13
CA GLY A 323 11.30 -15.26 -19.26
C GLY A 323 11.63 -16.09 -18.02
N TRP A 324 11.43 -15.56 -16.82
CA TRP A 324 11.66 -16.28 -15.56
C TRP A 324 10.68 -17.45 -15.36
N LEU A 325 9.40 -17.21 -15.65
CA LEU A 325 8.34 -18.22 -15.50
C LEU A 325 8.51 -19.36 -16.50
N GLU A 326 8.80 -19.06 -17.77
CA GLU A 326 9.05 -20.06 -18.81
C GLU A 326 10.32 -20.88 -18.50
N ALA A 327 11.38 -20.22 -18.03
CA ALA A 327 12.61 -20.90 -17.63
C ALA A 327 12.41 -21.89 -16.47
N ALA A 328 11.51 -21.57 -15.52
CA ALA A 328 11.12 -22.46 -14.43
C ALA A 328 10.15 -23.57 -14.85
N GLY A 329 9.53 -23.48 -16.04
CA GLY A 329 8.63 -24.48 -16.58
C GLY A 329 7.13 -24.19 -16.39
N PHE A 330 6.76 -22.95 -16.01
CA PHE A 330 5.36 -22.54 -15.93
C PHE A 330 4.73 -22.43 -17.33
N GLU A 331 3.43 -22.67 -17.39
CA GLU A 331 2.60 -22.54 -18.57
C GLU A 331 1.39 -21.62 -18.32
N SER A 332 0.62 -21.34 -19.37
CA SER A 332 -0.63 -20.54 -19.28
C SER A 332 -0.42 -19.17 -18.65
N ILE A 333 0.73 -18.53 -18.92
CA ILE A 333 1.09 -17.23 -18.35
C ILE A 333 0.14 -16.15 -18.90
N LYS A 334 -0.52 -15.45 -17.98
CA LYS A 334 -1.52 -14.43 -18.31
C LYS A 334 -1.32 -13.18 -17.45
N ARG A 335 -1.32 -12.00 -18.11
CA ARG A 335 -1.36 -10.69 -17.45
C ARG A 335 -2.80 -10.18 -17.35
N ILE A 336 -3.15 -9.60 -16.20
CA ILE A 336 -4.38 -8.85 -15.96
C ILE A 336 -3.97 -7.48 -15.41
N ASN A 337 -4.26 -6.42 -16.15
CA ASN A 337 -4.06 -5.06 -15.66
C ASN A 337 -5.21 -4.68 -14.74
N LEU A 338 -4.91 -4.24 -13.54
CA LEU A 338 -5.91 -3.71 -12.62
C LEU A 338 -6.27 -2.28 -12.99
N ASN A 339 -7.42 -1.81 -12.55
CA ASN A 339 -7.91 -0.47 -12.85
C ASN A 339 -8.28 0.28 -11.54
N PRO A 340 -7.76 1.48 -11.31
CA PRO A 340 -6.79 2.21 -12.15
C PRO A 340 -5.42 1.51 -12.23
N LEU A 341 -4.57 1.94 -13.18
CA LEU A 341 -3.24 1.32 -13.40
C LEU A 341 -2.31 1.45 -12.19
N GLU A 342 -2.57 2.40 -11.31
CA GLU A 342 -1.89 2.57 -10.02
C GLU A 342 -2.10 1.39 -9.06
N LYS A 343 -3.06 0.51 -9.34
CA LYS A 343 -3.24 -0.76 -8.61
C LYS A 343 -2.34 -1.88 -9.11
N GLY A 344 -1.52 -1.64 -10.13
CA GLY A 344 -0.58 -2.63 -10.66
C GLY A 344 -1.21 -3.65 -11.63
N SER A 345 -0.58 -4.81 -11.72
CA SER A 345 -0.99 -5.91 -12.60
C SER A 345 -0.87 -7.25 -11.89
N LEU A 346 -1.76 -8.18 -12.20
CA LEU A 346 -1.62 -9.58 -11.84
C LEU A 346 -0.94 -10.34 -12.98
N ILE A 347 -0.05 -11.28 -12.63
CA ILE A 347 0.48 -12.29 -13.51
C ILE A 347 0.07 -13.64 -12.93
N LEU A 348 -0.68 -14.40 -13.69
CA LEU A 348 -1.10 -15.75 -13.36
C LEU A 348 -0.29 -16.74 -14.19
N ALA A 349 0.22 -17.79 -13.55
CA ALA A 349 0.94 -18.87 -14.23
C ALA A 349 0.61 -20.21 -13.60
N THR A 350 0.60 -21.28 -14.37
CA THR A 350 0.23 -22.62 -13.90
C THR A 350 1.39 -23.58 -14.02
N ARG A 351 1.64 -24.39 -12.97
CA ARG A 351 2.52 -25.55 -13.07
C ARG A 351 1.84 -26.61 -13.92
N PRO A 352 2.49 -27.18 -14.96
CA PRO A 352 1.92 -28.28 -15.75
C PRO A 352 1.45 -29.47 -14.89
N ARG A 353 0.47 -30.24 -15.41
CA ARG A 353 -0.03 -31.47 -14.74
C ARG A 353 0.91 -32.65 -14.92
#